data_d9171895adf94bc9315588787e0e2293
#
_entry.id   d9171895adf94bc9315588787e0e2293
#
_cell.length_a   1.000
_cell.length_b   1.000
_cell.length_c   1.000
_cell.angle_alpha   90.00
_cell.angle_beta   90.00
_cell.angle_gamma   90.00
#
_symmetry.space_group_name_H-M   'P 1'
#
loop_
_entity.id
_entity.type
_entity.pdbx_description
1 polymer ?
#
loop_
_entity_poly.entity_id
_entity_poly.type
_entity_poly.pdbx_seq_one_letter_code
_entity_poly.pdbx_strand_id
1 'polypeptide(L)'
;MIERERSYRGISARAAVGYLENLGGERVEDGVVEGRDSSWRASLSEEKVAVGPSLKLTEVTVAFEGENEDALDRLVEEFSQKAIRAGG
;
A
#
# COMPACT_ATOMS: atom_id res chain seq x y z
N MET A 1 18.64 -4.49 1.33
CA MET A 1 17.35 -3.78 1.29
C MET A 1 16.28 -4.66 1.89
N ILE A 2 15.43 -4.08 2.70
CA ILE A 2 14.39 -4.81 3.41
C ILE A 2 13.09 -4.68 2.65
N GLU A 3 12.35 -5.78 2.55
CA GLU A 3 11.07 -5.80 1.83
C GLU A 3 9.96 -6.31 2.73
N ARG A 4 8.75 -5.76 2.53
CA ARG A 4 7.53 -6.22 3.18
C ARG A 4 6.41 -6.19 2.15
N GLU A 5 5.56 -7.20 2.17
CA GLU A 5 4.42 -7.25 1.26
C GLU A 5 3.14 -7.46 2.07
N ARG A 6 2.11 -6.71 1.73
CA ARG A 6 0.80 -6.80 2.38
C ARG A 6 -0.29 -6.66 1.35
N SER A 7 -1.39 -7.34 1.57
CA SER A 7 -2.57 -7.25 0.73
C SER A 7 -3.76 -6.73 1.52
N TYR A 8 -4.57 -5.90 0.90
CA TYR A 8 -5.72 -5.27 1.54
C TYR A 8 -6.93 -5.37 0.61
N ARG A 9 -8.08 -5.75 1.18
CA ARG A 9 -9.32 -5.86 0.43
C ARG A 9 -10.24 -4.71 0.76
N GLY A 10 -11.04 -4.29 -0.22
CA GLY A 10 -12.02 -3.23 -0.02
C GLY A 10 -11.49 -1.83 -0.26
N ILE A 11 -10.25 -1.68 -0.70
CA ILE A 11 -9.69 -0.40 -1.10
C ILE A 11 -9.20 -0.48 -2.54
N SER A 12 -9.06 0.67 -3.19
CA SER A 12 -8.51 0.74 -4.55
C SER A 12 -7.03 1.11 -4.50
N ALA A 13 -6.31 0.85 -5.59
CA ALA A 13 -4.92 1.29 -5.72
C ALA A 13 -4.81 2.80 -5.62
N ARG A 14 -5.79 3.51 -6.17
CA ARG A 14 -5.83 4.98 -6.11
C ARG A 14 -5.91 5.48 -4.66
N ALA A 15 -6.77 4.86 -3.84
CA ALA A 15 -6.88 5.20 -2.43
C ALA A 15 -5.59 4.89 -1.69
N ALA A 16 -4.98 3.74 -2.00
CA ALA A 16 -3.71 3.34 -1.38
C ALA A 16 -2.59 4.33 -1.69
N VAL A 17 -2.51 4.81 -2.93
CA VAL A 17 -1.55 5.85 -3.30
C VAL A 17 -1.77 7.10 -2.47
N GLY A 18 -3.02 7.52 -2.29
CA GLY A 18 -3.36 8.69 -1.47
C GLY A 18 -2.90 8.54 -0.02
N TYR A 19 -3.07 7.34 0.55
CA TYR A 19 -2.61 7.08 1.92
C TYR A 19 -1.09 7.19 2.03
N LEU A 20 -0.37 6.66 1.05
CA LEU A 20 1.09 6.74 1.05
C LEU A 20 1.57 8.17 0.86
N GLU A 21 0.87 8.96 0.06
CA GLU A 21 1.19 10.37 -0.10
C GLU A 21 1.02 11.12 1.22
N ASN A 22 -0.02 10.79 1.99
CA ASN A 22 -0.24 11.38 3.32
C ASN A 22 0.83 10.96 4.32
N LEU A 23 1.50 9.86 4.08
CA LEU A 23 2.57 9.36 4.95
C LEU A 23 3.97 9.85 4.50
N GLY A 24 4.02 10.84 3.63
CA GLY A 24 5.27 11.42 3.19
C GLY A 24 5.78 10.91 1.86
N GLY A 25 4.92 10.26 1.09
CA GLY A 25 5.28 9.72 -0.22
C GLY A 25 4.94 10.64 -1.36
N GLU A 26 5.51 10.34 -2.52
CA GLU A 26 5.25 11.02 -3.77
C GLU A 26 5.10 9.96 -4.86
N ARG A 27 4.02 10.07 -5.63
CA ARG A 27 3.83 9.15 -6.75
C ARG A 27 4.81 9.48 -7.87
N VAL A 28 5.64 8.51 -8.23
CA VAL A 28 6.67 8.68 -9.26
C VAL A 28 6.28 8.07 -10.60
N GLU A 29 5.39 7.07 -10.57
CA GLU A 29 4.77 6.51 -11.77
C GLU A 29 3.51 5.75 -11.35
N ASP A 30 2.74 5.21 -12.29
CA ASP A 30 1.53 4.47 -11.98
C ASP A 30 1.85 3.29 -11.07
N GLY A 31 1.19 3.26 -9.91
CA GLY A 31 1.37 2.18 -8.96
C GLY A 31 2.69 2.21 -8.20
N VAL A 32 3.45 3.29 -8.26
CA VAL A 32 4.71 3.40 -7.52
C VAL A 32 4.77 4.73 -6.76
N VAL A 33 5.02 4.63 -5.46
CA VAL A 33 5.17 5.78 -4.57
C VAL A 33 6.51 5.67 -3.85
N GLU A 34 7.25 6.74 -3.80
CA GLU A 34 8.52 6.80 -3.06
C GLU A 34 8.43 7.80 -1.93
N GLY A 35 9.09 7.52 -0.82
CA GLY A 35 9.26 8.51 0.23
C GLY A 35 9.99 9.72 -0.30
N ARG A 36 9.60 10.92 0.10
CA ARG A 36 10.22 12.16 -0.38
C ARG A 36 11.70 12.24 -0.06
N ASP A 37 12.11 11.57 1.00
CA ASP A 37 13.52 11.49 1.39
C ASP A 37 14.22 10.27 0.77
N SER A 38 13.54 9.55 -0.12
CA SER A 38 14.03 8.35 -0.78
C SER A 38 14.36 7.19 0.16
N SER A 39 13.80 7.22 1.37
CA SER A 39 14.06 6.17 2.37
C SER A 39 13.24 4.91 2.16
N TRP A 40 12.17 4.99 1.36
CA TRP A 40 11.33 3.82 1.08
C TRP A 40 10.66 3.96 -0.29
N ARG A 41 10.19 2.82 -0.79
CA ARG A 41 9.46 2.75 -2.05
C ARG A 41 8.34 1.73 -1.89
N ALA A 42 7.18 2.02 -2.45
CA ALA A 42 6.04 1.11 -2.44
C ALA A 42 5.55 0.89 -3.86
N SER A 43 5.39 -0.36 -4.24
CA SER A 43 4.81 -0.74 -5.53
C SER A 43 3.46 -1.38 -5.29
N LEU A 44 2.44 -0.93 -6.00
CA LEU A 44 1.06 -1.34 -5.78
C LEU A 44 0.51 -2.06 -7.01
N SER A 45 -0.26 -3.12 -6.77
CA SER A 45 -1.02 -3.78 -7.81
C SER A 45 -2.45 -3.97 -7.33
N GLU A 46 -3.41 -3.96 -8.26
CA GLU A 46 -4.83 -4.07 -7.94
C GLU A 46 -5.42 -5.19 -8.78
N GLU A 47 -6.25 -6.02 -8.15
CA GLU A 47 -6.98 -7.06 -8.86
C GLU A 47 -8.35 -7.28 -8.22
N LYS A 48 -9.24 -7.92 -8.94
CA LYS A 48 -10.55 -8.31 -8.43
C LYS A 48 -10.49 -9.75 -7.94
N VAL A 49 -10.99 -9.96 -6.72
CA VAL A 49 -10.98 -11.25 -6.07
C VAL A 49 -12.42 -11.70 -5.86
N ALA A 50 -12.76 -12.91 -6.31
CA ALA A 50 -14.07 -13.47 -6.08
C ALA A 50 -14.20 -13.95 -4.63
N VAL A 51 -15.22 -13.47 -3.93
CA VAL A 51 -15.49 -13.86 -2.53
C VAL A 51 -16.82 -14.60 -2.39
N GLY A 52 -17.44 -14.94 -3.52
CA GLY A 52 -18.70 -15.67 -3.58
C GLY A 52 -19.15 -15.80 -5.02
N PRO A 53 -20.33 -16.44 -5.28
CA PRO A 53 -20.78 -16.69 -6.64
C PRO A 53 -20.99 -15.42 -7.47
N SER A 54 -21.35 -14.32 -6.84
CA SER A 54 -21.65 -13.07 -7.55
C SER A 54 -20.94 -11.86 -6.95
N LEU A 55 -20.08 -12.04 -5.97
CA LEU A 55 -19.44 -10.93 -5.28
C LEU A 55 -17.95 -10.91 -5.54
N LYS A 56 -17.45 -9.76 -5.96
CA LYS A 56 -16.02 -9.54 -6.15
C LYS A 56 -15.60 -8.30 -5.37
N LEU A 57 -14.42 -8.38 -4.76
CA LEU A 57 -13.82 -7.26 -4.05
C LEU A 57 -12.52 -6.87 -4.74
N THR A 58 -12.18 -5.60 -4.64
CA THR A 58 -10.88 -5.12 -5.08
C THR A 58 -9.85 -5.48 -4.02
N GLU A 59 -8.74 -6.07 -4.44
CA GLU A 59 -7.61 -6.37 -3.57
C GLU A 59 -6.40 -5.60 -4.07
N VAL A 60 -5.74 -4.89 -3.16
CA VAL A 60 -4.51 -4.15 -3.47
C VAL A 60 -3.37 -4.84 -2.73
N THR A 61 -2.34 -5.19 -3.47
CA THR A 61 -1.11 -5.72 -2.90
C THR A 61 -0.05 -4.63 -2.96
N VAL A 62 0.58 -4.37 -1.83
CA VAL A 62 1.61 -3.34 -1.73
C VAL A 62 2.92 -4.00 -1.34
N ALA A 63 3.94 -3.82 -2.16
CA ALA A 63 5.29 -4.26 -1.87
C ALA A 63 6.08 -3.05 -1.38
N PHE A 64 6.41 -3.05 -0.11
CA PHE A 64 7.20 -1.98 0.52
C PHE A 64 8.67 -2.38 0.55
N GLU A 65 9.55 -1.45 0.26
CA GLU A 65 10.98 -1.68 0.40
C GLU A 65 11.68 -0.45 0.97
N GLY A 66 12.75 -0.66 1.69
CA GLY A 66 13.51 0.40 2.31
C GLY A 66 14.77 -0.13 2.97
N GLU A 67 15.64 0.77 3.40
CA GLU A 67 16.92 0.40 4.00
C GLU A 67 16.86 0.32 5.52
N ASN A 68 15.93 1.02 6.15
CA ASN A 68 15.78 1.05 7.60
C ASN A 68 14.57 0.22 8.00
N GLU A 69 14.81 -0.90 8.70
CA GLU A 69 13.77 -1.83 9.09
C GLU A 69 12.70 -1.20 9.99
N ASP A 70 13.12 -0.44 10.99
CA ASP A 70 12.19 0.18 11.93
C ASP A 70 11.31 1.22 11.24
N ALA A 71 11.89 2.03 10.37
CA ALA A 71 11.13 3.02 9.62
C ALA A 71 10.16 2.36 8.65
N LEU A 72 10.60 1.29 7.99
CA LEU A 72 9.77 0.55 7.05
C LEU A 72 8.59 -0.12 7.76
N ASP A 73 8.84 -0.77 8.89
CA ASP A 73 7.79 -1.43 9.66
C ASP A 73 6.78 -0.41 10.20
N ARG A 74 7.24 0.78 10.58
CA ARG A 74 6.34 1.85 11.00
C ARG A 74 5.46 2.32 9.85
N LEU A 75 6.04 2.46 8.66
CA LEU A 75 5.28 2.84 7.46
C LEU A 75 4.20 1.81 7.14
N VAL A 76 4.55 0.53 7.18
CA VAL A 76 3.61 -0.55 6.92
C VAL A 76 2.48 -0.52 7.94
N GLU A 77 2.79 -0.33 9.22
CA GLU A 77 1.79 -0.27 10.27
C GLU A 77 0.85 0.92 10.09
N GLU A 78 1.39 2.10 9.83
CA GLU A 78 0.57 3.30 9.63
C GLU A 78 -0.30 3.19 8.39
N PHE A 79 0.24 2.63 7.32
CA PHE A 79 -0.53 2.37 6.11
C PHE A 79 -1.66 1.38 6.38
N SER A 80 -1.34 0.29 7.09
CA SER A 80 -2.33 -0.75 7.41
C SER A 80 -3.49 -0.19 8.22
N GLN A 81 -3.23 0.69 9.17
CA GLN A 81 -4.28 1.32 9.95
C GLN A 81 -5.22 2.15 9.09
N LYS A 82 -4.67 2.91 8.15
CA LYS A 82 -5.50 3.70 7.23
C LYS A 82 -6.32 2.80 6.31
N ALA A 83 -5.72 1.76 5.79
CA ALA A 83 -6.37 0.82 4.87
C ALA A 83 -7.51 0.06 5.56
N ILE A 84 -7.30 -0.38 6.78
CA ILE A 84 -8.32 -1.11 7.56
C ILE A 84 -9.51 -0.20 7.86
N ARG A 85 -9.27 1.04 8.24
CA ARG A 85 -10.36 1.98 8.52
C ARG A 85 -11.19 2.28 7.29
N ALA A 86 -10.55 2.42 6.14
CA ALA A 86 -11.24 2.74 4.90
C ALA A 86 -11.99 1.52 4.34
N GLY A 87 -11.41 0.33 4.48
CA GLY A 87 -11.98 -0.89 3.93
C GLY A 87 -12.97 -1.59 4.84
N GLY A 88 -12.94 -1.23 6.10
CA GLY A 88 -13.80 -1.86 7.09
C GLY A 88 -14.97 -1.03 7.45
#